data_87b2adb1bcec27b6c9a8bf3e85590738
#
_entry.id   87b2adb1bcec27b6c9a8bf3e85590738
#
_cell.length_a   1.000
_cell.length_b   1.000
_cell.length_c   1.000
_cell.angle_alpha   90.00
_cell.angle_beta   90.00
_cell.angle_gamma   90.00
#
_symmetry.space_group_name_H-M   'P 1'
#
loop_
_entity.id
_entity.type
_entity.pdbx_description
1 polymer ?
#
loop_
_entity_poly.entity_id
_entity_poly.type
_entity_poly.pdbx_seq_one_letter_code
_entity_poly.pdbx_strand_id
1 'polypeptide(L)'
;MSSSGSSGGFWPGEPGDDTENDNADADVGVTEPDPESVGWQLPESDGETETAAGRAHRPGEIDVPAGVAVIEGSPFGSGRSVGIVVARFNSEISNGLLESALEALAAASVDQARITVMPVPGAFELPIAAMALAKTRRYSAVIGLGCVIRGETAHFDYVATEAASGLQLAGLETGVPVAFGVLTVDTLEQAQARIGKVGEAARAALEMADIFSQVRALARAAR
;
A
#
# COMPACT_ATOMS: atom_id res chain seq x y z
N MET A 1 -63.89 -7.28 2.80
CA MET A 1 -63.39 -8.58 2.36
C MET A 1 -61.88 -8.45 2.41
N SER A 2 -61.34 -8.67 3.52
CA SER A 2 -60.55 -9.75 4.13
C SER A 2 -59.59 -10.48 3.15
N SER A 3 -58.28 -10.29 3.31
CA SER A 3 -57.41 -11.41 3.62
C SER A 3 -55.99 -10.93 3.90
N SER A 4 -55.62 -11.17 5.12
CA SER A 4 -54.27 -11.20 5.69
C SER A 4 -53.43 -12.32 5.07
N GLY A 5 -52.16 -12.07 4.75
CA GLY A 5 -51.17 -13.07 4.39
C GLY A 5 -49.87 -12.79 5.12
N SER A 6 -49.71 -13.40 6.28
CA SER A 6 -48.50 -13.52 7.06
C SER A 6 -47.58 -14.55 6.37
N SER A 7 -46.36 -14.21 6.04
CA SER A 7 -45.32 -15.18 5.71
C SER A 7 -44.21 -15.14 6.76
N GLY A 8 -44.20 -16.17 7.58
CA GLY A 8 -43.23 -16.39 8.62
C GLY A 8 -41.83 -16.67 8.05
N GLY A 9 -40.83 -16.13 8.73
CA GLY A 9 -39.44 -16.44 8.51
C GLY A 9 -39.12 -17.86 8.95
N PHE A 10 -38.43 -18.55 8.07
CA PHE A 10 -37.84 -19.88 8.34
C PHE A 10 -36.38 -19.68 8.75
N TRP A 11 -36.11 -19.92 10.02
CA TRP A 11 -34.78 -20.17 10.53
C TRP A 11 -34.70 -21.63 10.92
N PRO A 12 -33.72 -22.45 10.41
CA PRO A 12 -33.55 -23.80 10.89
C PRO A 12 -32.92 -23.79 12.29
N GLY A 13 -33.50 -24.65 13.12
CA GLY A 13 -33.14 -24.80 14.52
C GLY A 13 -31.74 -25.34 14.74
N GLU A 14 -31.26 -25.09 15.93
CA GLU A 14 -30.04 -25.62 16.53
C GLU A 14 -30.09 -27.14 16.62
N PRO A 15 -29.00 -27.88 16.35
CA PRO A 15 -28.83 -29.21 16.85
C PRO A 15 -28.19 -29.16 18.24
N GLY A 16 -28.89 -29.72 19.20
CA GLY A 16 -28.35 -29.98 20.52
C GLY A 16 -27.35 -31.11 20.51
N ASP A 17 -26.38 -30.93 21.33
CA ASP A 17 -25.96 -31.74 22.45
C ASP A 17 -25.18 -33.07 22.21
N ASP A 18 -24.20 -33.17 23.11
CA ASP A 18 -23.53 -34.36 23.64
C ASP A 18 -22.67 -35.26 22.72
N THR A 19 -21.39 -34.86 22.67
CA THR A 19 -20.35 -35.89 22.81
C THR A 19 -19.22 -35.35 23.70
N GLU A 20 -19.19 -35.90 24.92
CA GLU A 20 -18.00 -35.94 25.77
C GLU A 20 -16.83 -36.51 24.94
N ASN A 21 -15.82 -35.69 24.72
CA ASN A 21 -14.57 -36.17 24.16
C ASN A 21 -13.50 -36.07 25.26
N ASP A 22 -13.36 -37.17 25.98
CA ASP A 22 -12.19 -37.46 26.78
C ASP A 22 -10.98 -37.56 25.88
N ASN A 23 -10.22 -36.47 25.76
CA ASN A 23 -8.85 -36.54 25.30
C ASN A 23 -7.94 -36.03 26.41
N ALA A 24 -7.28 -37.00 26.99
CA ALA A 24 -6.23 -36.85 27.98
C ALA A 24 -5.19 -35.82 27.53
N ASP A 25 -4.86 -34.96 28.47
CA ASP A 25 -3.75 -34.00 28.45
C ASP A 25 -2.44 -34.72 28.05
N ALA A 26 -2.01 -34.49 26.82
CA ALA A 26 -0.60 -34.63 26.45
C ALA A 26 0.04 -33.27 26.67
N ASP A 27 0.62 -33.06 27.83
CA ASP A 27 1.51 -31.97 28.16
C ASP A 27 2.72 -32.00 27.20
N VAL A 28 2.62 -31.33 26.07
CA VAL A 28 3.76 -31.03 25.20
C VAL A 28 4.41 -29.80 25.81
N GLY A 29 5.37 -30.03 26.70
CA GLY A 29 6.20 -28.98 27.27
C GLY A 29 6.89 -28.18 26.18
N VAL A 30 6.27 -27.07 25.79
CA VAL A 30 6.92 -26.02 25.01
C VAL A 30 7.84 -25.28 25.96
N THR A 31 9.11 -25.69 25.99
CA THR A 31 10.16 -24.90 26.64
C THR A 31 10.34 -23.63 25.81
N GLU A 32 9.97 -22.50 26.36
CA GLU A 32 10.34 -21.18 25.79
C GLU A 32 11.89 -21.12 25.69
N PRO A 33 12.43 -20.71 24.52
CA PRO A 33 13.87 -20.56 24.40
C PRO A 33 14.35 -19.44 25.31
N ASP A 34 15.40 -19.73 26.08
CA ASP A 34 16.08 -18.79 26.94
C ASP A 34 16.48 -17.53 26.15
N PRO A 35 16.01 -16.33 26.53
CA PRO A 35 16.32 -15.08 25.82
C PRO A 35 17.82 -14.74 25.78
N GLU A 36 18.66 -15.37 26.61
CA GLU A 36 20.10 -15.16 26.60
C GLU A 36 20.87 -16.04 25.60
N SER A 37 20.20 -16.98 24.90
CA SER A 37 20.88 -17.89 23.96
C SER A 37 21.00 -17.39 22.53
N VAL A 38 20.37 -16.25 22.17
CA VAL A 38 20.49 -15.65 20.83
C VAL A 38 21.47 -14.49 20.93
N GLY A 39 22.75 -14.79 20.73
CA GLY A 39 23.83 -13.82 20.79
C GLY A 39 23.85 -12.82 19.61
N TRP A 40 22.80 -11.98 19.51
CA TRP A 40 22.86 -10.78 18.68
C TRP A 40 23.37 -9.62 19.52
N GLN A 41 24.68 -9.41 19.51
CA GLN A 41 25.26 -8.16 19.99
C GLN A 41 25.09 -7.11 18.90
N LEU A 42 24.28 -6.10 19.18
CA LEU A 42 24.25 -4.89 18.37
C LEU A 42 25.62 -4.23 18.44
N PRO A 43 26.21 -3.79 17.32
CA PRO A 43 27.46 -3.05 17.35
C PRO A 43 27.28 -1.79 18.20
N GLU A 44 28.20 -1.57 19.15
CA GLU A 44 28.24 -0.34 19.94
C GLU A 44 28.41 0.85 18.98
N SER A 45 27.45 1.78 19.04
CA SER A 45 27.50 3.00 18.23
C SER A 45 28.49 3.97 18.87
N ASP A 46 29.63 4.17 18.23
CA ASP A 46 30.48 5.32 18.50
C ASP A 46 29.72 6.61 18.21
N GLY A 47 29.70 7.47 19.25
CA GLY A 47 28.81 8.59 19.36
C GLY A 47 28.95 9.64 18.27
N GLU A 48 27.85 9.86 17.56
CA GLU A 48 27.40 11.17 17.15
C GLU A 48 25.87 11.15 17.22
N THR A 49 25.30 11.98 18.07
CA THR A 49 23.86 12.13 18.25
C THR A 49 23.24 12.86 17.06
N GLU A 50 23.11 12.18 15.92
CA GLU A 50 22.09 12.52 14.93
C GLU A 50 20.74 12.06 15.50
N THR A 51 19.84 13.01 15.70
CA THR A 51 18.50 12.74 16.22
C THR A 51 17.83 11.62 15.42
N ALA A 52 17.22 10.67 16.10
CA ALA A 52 16.58 9.47 15.52
C ALA A 52 15.58 9.76 14.38
N ALA A 53 15.09 11.00 14.27
CA ALA A 53 14.25 11.48 13.17
C ALA A 53 15.01 11.63 11.83
N GLY A 54 16.35 11.70 11.81
CA GLY A 54 17.15 11.88 10.60
C GLY A 54 17.54 10.59 9.87
N ARG A 55 17.37 9.42 10.50
CA ARG A 55 17.77 8.12 9.94
C ARG A 55 16.64 7.35 9.25
N ALA A 56 15.42 7.85 9.32
CA ALA A 56 14.27 7.15 8.76
C ALA A 56 14.21 7.35 7.24
N HIS A 57 14.22 6.23 6.50
CA HIS A 57 13.82 6.11 5.09
C HIS A 57 14.73 6.77 4.06
N ARG A 58 16.02 6.48 4.08
CA ARG A 58 16.89 6.75 2.92
C ARG A 58 16.90 5.52 2.00
N PRO A 59 16.75 5.69 0.66
CA PRO A 59 17.05 4.62 -0.28
C PRO A 59 18.51 4.18 -0.04
N GLY A 60 18.70 2.88 0.17
CA GLY A 60 20.02 2.28 0.33
C GLY A 60 20.37 1.46 -0.91
N GLU A 61 21.66 1.31 -1.17
CA GLU A 61 22.15 0.32 -2.14
C GLU A 61 22.21 -1.04 -1.46
N ILE A 62 21.85 -2.09 -2.21
CA ILE A 62 21.97 -3.47 -1.77
C ILE A 62 23.20 -4.07 -2.41
N ASP A 63 24.17 -4.50 -1.61
CA ASP A 63 25.36 -5.16 -2.08
C ASP A 63 25.04 -6.60 -2.51
N VAL A 64 25.08 -6.84 -3.83
CA VAL A 64 24.84 -8.16 -4.39
C VAL A 64 26.17 -8.77 -4.81
N PRO A 65 26.50 -10.01 -4.38
CA PRO A 65 27.76 -10.69 -4.76
C PRO A 65 27.88 -10.84 -6.27
N ALA A 66 29.12 -10.75 -6.76
CA ALA A 66 29.42 -10.94 -8.18
C ALA A 66 28.93 -12.30 -8.69
N GLY A 67 28.30 -12.32 -9.87
CA GLY A 67 27.77 -13.54 -10.48
C GLY A 67 26.30 -13.85 -10.12
N VAL A 68 25.69 -13.10 -9.20
CA VAL A 68 24.25 -13.15 -8.92
C VAL A 68 23.52 -12.21 -9.89
N ALA A 69 22.47 -12.71 -10.56
CA ALA A 69 21.65 -11.88 -11.44
C ALA A 69 20.78 -10.91 -10.62
N VAL A 70 20.77 -9.65 -11.03
CA VAL A 70 19.99 -8.60 -10.39
C VAL A 70 18.96 -8.06 -11.38
N ILE A 71 17.74 -7.82 -10.92
CA ILE A 71 16.70 -7.09 -11.65
C ILE A 71 16.49 -5.77 -10.90
N GLU A 72 17.03 -4.71 -11.44
CA GLU A 72 16.88 -3.37 -10.91
C GLU A 72 15.93 -2.55 -11.77
N GLY A 73 15.08 -1.75 -11.11
CA GLY A 73 14.18 -0.82 -11.75
C GLY A 73 14.80 0.56 -11.89
N SER A 74 14.32 1.27 -12.88
CA SER A 74 14.60 2.69 -13.06
C SER A 74 13.31 3.48 -13.00
N PRO A 75 13.26 4.62 -12.31
CA PRO A 75 12.07 5.48 -12.26
C PRO A 75 11.88 6.28 -13.57
N PHE A 76 12.42 5.84 -14.70
CA PHE A 76 12.29 6.49 -15.99
C PHE A 76 10.93 6.18 -16.63
N GLY A 77 10.18 7.24 -16.95
CA GLY A 77 8.76 7.15 -17.30
C GLY A 77 8.45 7.30 -18.79
N SER A 78 9.45 7.50 -19.65
CA SER A 78 9.22 7.68 -21.10
C SER A 78 8.44 6.51 -21.70
N GLY A 79 7.36 6.82 -22.41
CA GLY A 79 6.48 5.82 -23.02
C GLY A 79 5.52 5.12 -22.05
N ARG A 80 5.61 5.36 -20.74
CA ARG A 80 4.71 4.78 -19.73
C ARG A 80 3.43 5.60 -19.58
N SER A 81 2.31 4.92 -19.30
CA SER A 81 1.06 5.57 -18.92
C SER A 81 0.83 5.38 -17.42
N VAL A 82 0.42 6.44 -16.73
CA VAL A 82 0.21 6.43 -15.26
C VAL A 82 -1.21 6.86 -14.94
N GLY A 83 -1.88 6.08 -14.08
CA GLY A 83 -3.15 6.48 -13.47
C GLY A 83 -2.91 7.09 -12.10
N ILE A 84 -3.58 8.17 -11.77
CA ILE A 84 -3.58 8.77 -10.44
C ILE A 84 -5.00 8.78 -9.92
N VAL A 85 -5.24 8.17 -8.77
CA VAL A 85 -6.51 8.30 -8.04
C VAL A 85 -6.28 9.23 -6.86
N VAL A 86 -7.08 10.29 -6.74
CA VAL A 86 -6.88 11.32 -5.71
C VAL A 86 -8.16 11.56 -4.92
N ALA A 87 -8.06 11.50 -3.59
CA ALA A 87 -9.15 11.78 -2.67
C ALA A 87 -9.44 13.30 -2.62
N ARG A 88 -10.73 13.68 -2.72
CA ARG A 88 -11.14 15.09 -2.61
C ARG A 88 -11.23 15.59 -1.17
N PHE A 89 -11.34 14.68 -0.21
CA PHE A 89 -11.34 15.08 1.20
C PHE A 89 -9.97 15.66 1.56
N ASN A 90 -9.94 16.73 2.38
CA ASN A 90 -8.75 17.53 2.64
C ASN A 90 -8.12 18.09 1.35
N SER A 91 -8.93 18.72 0.51
CA SER A 91 -8.58 19.11 -0.86
C SER A 91 -7.35 20.00 -0.98
N GLU A 92 -7.06 20.87 0.00
CA GLU A 92 -5.84 21.69 0.02
C GLU A 92 -4.59 20.81 0.02
N ILE A 93 -4.56 19.79 0.91
CA ILE A 93 -3.46 18.82 0.97
C ILE A 93 -3.45 17.96 -0.28
N SER A 94 -4.61 17.41 -0.69
CA SER A 94 -4.70 16.51 -1.85
C SER A 94 -4.26 17.17 -3.16
N ASN A 95 -4.52 18.47 -3.35
CA ASN A 95 -4.01 19.23 -4.49
C ASN A 95 -2.48 19.34 -4.45
N GLY A 96 -1.90 19.63 -3.29
CA GLY A 96 -0.44 19.66 -3.14
C GLY A 96 0.21 18.29 -3.40
N LEU A 97 -0.44 17.20 -2.95
CA LEU A 97 0.02 15.84 -3.24
C LEU A 97 -0.01 15.55 -4.74
N LEU A 98 -1.10 15.94 -5.42
CA LEU A 98 -1.23 15.79 -6.86
C LEU A 98 -0.16 16.57 -7.61
N GLU A 99 0.08 17.83 -7.25
CA GLU A 99 1.12 18.68 -7.83
C GLU A 99 2.50 18.03 -7.67
N SER A 100 2.88 17.62 -6.46
CA SER A 100 4.14 16.94 -6.17
C SER A 100 4.31 15.64 -6.97
N ALA A 101 3.24 14.85 -7.13
CA ALA A 101 3.27 13.65 -7.94
C ALA A 101 3.46 13.96 -9.44
N LEU A 102 2.75 14.98 -9.97
CA LEU A 102 2.87 15.41 -11.36
C LEU A 102 4.26 15.97 -11.68
N GLU A 103 4.85 16.75 -10.78
CA GLU A 103 6.23 17.24 -10.90
C GLU A 103 7.23 16.08 -10.95
N ALA A 104 7.08 15.07 -10.06
CA ALA A 104 7.96 13.91 -10.05
C ALA A 104 7.81 13.06 -11.32
N LEU A 105 6.60 12.90 -11.85
CA LEU A 105 6.35 12.21 -13.11
C LEU A 105 6.94 12.97 -14.31
N ALA A 106 6.82 14.29 -14.34
CA ALA A 106 7.43 15.13 -15.37
C ALA A 106 8.97 15.05 -15.33
N ALA A 107 9.56 15.13 -14.15
CA ALA A 107 11.01 14.98 -13.95
C ALA A 107 11.50 13.58 -14.41
N ALA A 108 10.66 12.55 -14.27
CA ALA A 108 10.90 11.19 -14.77
C ALA A 108 10.59 11.01 -16.25
N SER A 109 10.28 12.07 -17.00
CA SER A 109 9.98 12.06 -18.44
C SER A 109 8.67 11.33 -18.83
N VAL A 110 7.68 11.31 -17.94
CA VAL A 110 6.33 10.87 -18.30
C VAL A 110 5.64 11.97 -19.10
N ASP A 111 5.15 11.63 -20.27
CA ASP A 111 4.35 12.55 -21.09
C ASP A 111 3.01 12.86 -20.39
N GLN A 112 2.69 14.14 -20.24
CA GLN A 112 1.44 14.60 -19.61
C GLN A 112 0.20 13.99 -20.27
N ALA A 113 0.21 13.78 -21.59
CA ALA A 113 -0.88 13.14 -22.32
C ALA A 113 -1.10 11.67 -21.96
N ARG A 114 -0.14 11.06 -21.24
CA ARG A 114 -0.20 9.68 -20.73
C ARG A 114 -0.57 9.58 -19.27
N ILE A 115 -0.89 10.69 -18.62
CA ILE A 115 -1.34 10.74 -17.24
C ILE A 115 -2.86 10.88 -17.23
N THR A 116 -3.51 10.05 -16.42
CA THR A 116 -4.96 10.15 -16.16
C THR A 116 -5.17 10.37 -14.68
N VAL A 117 -5.89 11.43 -14.32
CA VAL A 117 -6.26 11.72 -12.94
C VAL A 117 -7.74 11.39 -12.73
N MET A 118 -8.04 10.62 -11.68
CA MET A 118 -9.39 10.23 -11.27
C MET A 118 -9.65 10.72 -9.85
N PRO A 119 -10.35 11.86 -9.66
CA PRO A 119 -10.77 12.30 -8.34
C PRO A 119 -11.87 11.39 -7.77
N VAL A 120 -11.73 11.01 -6.48
CA VAL A 120 -12.71 10.21 -5.73
C VAL A 120 -13.14 10.94 -4.45
N PRO A 121 -14.27 10.57 -3.81
CA PRO A 121 -14.76 11.28 -2.62
C PRO A 121 -13.75 11.34 -1.48
N GLY A 122 -13.19 10.23 -1.06
CA GLY A 122 -12.28 10.13 0.08
C GLY A 122 -11.23 9.06 -0.08
N ALA A 123 -10.42 8.88 0.96
CA ALA A 123 -9.34 7.88 0.96
C ALA A 123 -9.89 6.44 0.95
N PHE A 124 -11.09 6.23 1.49
CA PHE A 124 -11.74 4.92 1.51
C PHE A 124 -12.13 4.43 0.10
N GLU A 125 -12.36 5.33 -0.85
CA GLU A 125 -12.69 5.00 -2.24
C GLU A 125 -11.46 4.81 -3.14
N LEU A 126 -10.25 5.16 -2.67
CA LEU A 126 -9.01 5.01 -3.46
C LEU A 126 -8.79 3.57 -3.95
N PRO A 127 -8.97 2.52 -3.12
CA PRO A 127 -8.69 1.15 -3.53
C PRO A 127 -9.54 0.67 -4.70
N ILE A 128 -10.85 0.91 -4.65
CA ILE A 128 -11.75 0.43 -5.70
C ILE A 128 -11.49 1.16 -7.03
N ALA A 129 -11.17 2.44 -6.97
CA ALA A 129 -10.84 3.23 -8.15
C ALA A 129 -9.47 2.83 -8.73
N ALA A 130 -8.46 2.61 -7.88
CA ALA A 130 -7.16 2.11 -8.30
C ALA A 130 -7.26 0.72 -8.96
N MET A 131 -8.04 -0.18 -8.35
CA MET A 131 -8.34 -1.51 -8.90
C MET A 131 -9.00 -1.39 -10.29
N ALA A 132 -9.97 -0.49 -10.43
CA ALA A 132 -10.65 -0.29 -11.71
C ALA A 132 -9.69 0.19 -12.81
N LEU A 133 -8.82 1.17 -12.52
CA LEU A 133 -7.79 1.62 -13.46
C LEU A 133 -6.79 0.50 -13.79
N ALA A 134 -6.28 -0.20 -12.78
CA ALA A 134 -5.30 -1.27 -12.96
C ALA A 134 -5.85 -2.44 -13.81
N LYS A 135 -7.13 -2.82 -13.61
CA LYS A 135 -7.80 -3.86 -14.42
C LYS A 135 -7.92 -3.53 -15.90
N THR A 136 -7.89 -2.26 -16.28
CA THR A 136 -7.89 -1.87 -17.71
C THR A 136 -6.62 -2.29 -18.44
N ARG A 137 -5.54 -2.57 -17.73
CA ARG A 137 -4.20 -2.87 -18.29
C ARG A 137 -3.62 -1.75 -19.19
N ARG A 138 -4.20 -0.56 -19.14
CA ARG A 138 -3.75 0.60 -19.92
C ARG A 138 -2.62 1.37 -19.24
N TYR A 139 -2.48 1.20 -17.91
CA TYR A 139 -1.51 1.92 -17.10
C TYR A 139 -0.36 1.00 -16.71
N SER A 140 0.85 1.53 -16.77
CA SER A 140 2.07 0.86 -16.31
C SER A 140 2.13 0.84 -14.78
N ALA A 141 1.55 1.85 -14.14
CA ALA A 141 1.40 1.97 -12.70
C ALA A 141 0.17 2.82 -12.34
N VAL A 142 -0.30 2.68 -11.12
CA VAL A 142 -1.35 3.53 -10.52
C VAL A 142 -0.81 4.13 -9.22
N ILE A 143 -1.19 5.37 -8.91
CA ILE A 143 -0.80 6.07 -7.68
C ILE A 143 -2.08 6.47 -6.95
N GLY A 144 -2.21 6.05 -5.68
CA GLY A 144 -3.29 6.50 -4.79
C GLY A 144 -2.83 7.67 -3.94
N LEU A 145 -3.51 8.82 -4.06
CA LEU A 145 -3.19 10.06 -3.33
C LEU A 145 -4.33 10.45 -2.40
N GLY A 146 -3.99 10.80 -1.17
CA GLY A 146 -4.97 11.26 -0.19
C GLY A 146 -4.34 11.68 1.13
N CYS A 147 -5.16 12.20 2.02
CA CYS A 147 -4.73 12.58 3.35
C CYS A 147 -5.81 12.20 4.36
N VAL A 148 -5.44 11.41 5.36
CA VAL A 148 -6.27 11.05 6.50
C VAL A 148 -5.65 11.71 7.73
N ILE A 149 -6.38 12.64 8.35
CA ILE A 149 -5.97 13.33 9.56
C ILE A 149 -6.76 12.74 10.72
N ARG A 150 -6.09 12.42 11.83
CA ARG A 150 -6.71 11.82 13.01
C ARG A 150 -7.73 12.78 13.64
N GLY A 151 -8.95 12.28 13.78
CA GLY A 151 -10.01 12.93 14.52
C GLY A 151 -10.19 12.32 15.92
N GLU A 152 -11.28 12.67 16.59
CA GLU A 152 -11.59 12.24 17.95
C GLU A 152 -12.04 10.78 18.06
N THR A 153 -12.38 10.14 16.96
CA THR A 153 -12.95 8.79 16.92
C THR A 153 -12.01 7.80 16.21
N ALA A 154 -12.29 6.51 16.37
CA ALA A 154 -11.56 5.43 15.69
C ALA A 154 -11.73 5.42 14.16
N HIS A 155 -12.53 6.30 13.58
CA HIS A 155 -12.78 6.37 12.12
C HIS A 155 -11.49 6.51 11.31
N PHE A 156 -10.51 7.26 11.82
CA PHE A 156 -9.18 7.40 11.22
C PHE A 156 -8.52 6.04 10.98
N ASP A 157 -8.53 5.16 11.98
CA ASP A 157 -7.81 3.89 11.92
C ASP A 157 -8.44 2.96 10.87
N TYR A 158 -9.77 2.94 10.76
CA TYR A 158 -10.46 2.18 9.73
C TYR A 158 -10.17 2.71 8.33
N VAL A 159 -10.29 4.01 8.11
CA VAL A 159 -10.05 4.60 6.78
C VAL A 159 -8.60 4.42 6.35
N ALA A 160 -7.65 4.66 7.25
CA ALA A 160 -6.22 4.54 6.95
C ALA A 160 -5.82 3.10 6.63
N THR A 161 -6.31 2.14 7.44
CA THR A 161 -6.02 0.71 7.27
C THR A 161 -6.60 0.19 5.96
N GLU A 162 -7.87 0.48 5.67
CA GLU A 162 -8.53 -0.04 4.47
C GLU A 162 -7.99 0.63 3.20
N ALA A 163 -7.63 1.90 3.24
CA ALA A 163 -6.97 2.56 2.12
C ALA A 163 -5.62 1.89 1.80
N ALA A 164 -4.80 1.60 2.82
CA ALA A 164 -3.50 0.96 2.64
C ALA A 164 -3.64 -0.48 2.13
N SER A 165 -4.42 -1.30 2.83
CA SER A 165 -4.64 -2.71 2.49
C SER A 165 -5.27 -2.88 1.11
N GLY A 166 -6.27 -2.05 0.81
CA GLY A 166 -6.98 -2.15 -0.46
C GLY A 166 -6.16 -1.65 -1.66
N LEU A 167 -5.32 -0.62 -1.52
CA LEU A 167 -4.39 -0.21 -2.58
C LEU A 167 -3.34 -1.28 -2.84
N GLN A 168 -2.79 -1.92 -1.79
CA GLN A 168 -1.88 -3.04 -1.94
C GLN A 168 -2.57 -4.22 -2.65
N LEU A 169 -3.80 -4.56 -2.23
CA LEU A 169 -4.59 -5.63 -2.86
C LEU A 169 -4.82 -5.35 -4.35
N ALA A 170 -5.11 -4.09 -4.73
CA ALA A 170 -5.27 -3.72 -6.13
C ALA A 170 -4.02 -4.02 -6.96
N GLY A 171 -2.83 -3.78 -6.41
CA GLY A 171 -1.56 -4.13 -7.03
C GLY A 171 -1.35 -5.65 -7.17
N LEU A 172 -1.57 -6.39 -6.08
CA LEU A 172 -1.40 -7.84 -6.02
C LEU A 172 -2.34 -8.57 -6.99
N GLU A 173 -3.63 -8.22 -6.99
CA GLU A 173 -4.65 -8.86 -7.84
C GLU A 173 -4.46 -8.57 -9.33
N THR A 174 -3.94 -7.41 -9.66
CA THR A 174 -3.83 -6.99 -11.06
C THR A 174 -2.44 -7.21 -11.65
N GLY A 175 -1.40 -7.32 -10.82
CA GLY A 175 -0.01 -7.30 -11.27
C GLY A 175 0.39 -5.98 -11.95
N VAL A 176 -0.33 -4.90 -11.66
CA VAL A 176 0.03 -3.51 -11.99
C VAL A 176 0.50 -2.84 -10.71
N PRO A 177 1.69 -2.26 -10.66
CA PRO A 177 2.16 -1.55 -9.48
C PRO A 177 1.17 -0.46 -9.03
N VAL A 178 0.81 -0.48 -7.75
CA VAL A 178 -0.03 0.54 -7.13
C VAL A 178 0.75 1.17 -5.99
N ALA A 179 1.11 2.44 -6.12
CA ALA A 179 1.86 3.16 -5.12
C ALA A 179 0.95 3.86 -4.11
N PHE A 180 1.36 3.81 -2.85
CA PHE A 180 0.66 4.40 -1.71
C PHE A 180 1.18 5.81 -1.44
N GLY A 181 0.46 6.83 -1.90
CA GLY A 181 0.72 8.24 -1.65
C GLY A 181 -0.32 8.86 -0.68
N VAL A 182 -0.77 8.08 0.31
CA VAL A 182 -1.74 8.55 1.29
C VAL A 182 -1.01 8.95 2.57
N LEU A 183 -1.17 10.21 2.97
CA LEU A 183 -0.68 10.69 4.25
C LEU A 183 -1.64 10.25 5.37
N THR A 184 -1.07 9.69 6.44
CA THR A 184 -1.76 9.34 7.68
C THR A 184 -1.08 10.08 8.82
N VAL A 185 -1.72 11.11 9.32
CA VAL A 185 -1.11 12.09 10.23
C VAL A 185 -2.07 12.47 11.34
N ASP A 186 -1.53 13.01 12.43
CA ASP A 186 -2.34 13.47 13.56
C ASP A 186 -2.81 14.93 13.39
N THR A 187 -2.05 15.76 12.66
CA THR A 187 -2.39 17.19 12.48
C THR A 187 -2.25 17.67 11.04
N LEU A 188 -2.88 18.79 10.72
CA LEU A 188 -2.80 19.43 9.41
C LEU A 188 -1.36 19.89 9.10
N GLU A 189 -0.64 20.40 10.09
CA GLU A 189 0.75 20.86 9.95
C GLU A 189 1.67 19.69 9.58
N GLN A 190 1.42 18.52 10.15
CA GLN A 190 2.15 17.29 9.79
C GLN A 190 1.88 16.91 8.33
N ALA A 191 0.65 17.09 7.84
CA ALA A 191 0.30 16.82 6.45
C ALA A 191 1.03 17.81 5.51
N GLN A 192 0.94 19.10 5.79
CA GLN A 192 1.59 20.16 5.00
C GLN A 192 3.10 19.95 4.88
N ALA A 193 3.77 19.58 5.98
CA ALA A 193 5.21 19.31 6.00
C ALA A 193 5.62 18.06 5.17
N ARG A 194 4.67 17.22 4.76
CA ARG A 194 4.92 15.95 4.04
C ARG A 194 4.47 15.94 2.59
N ILE A 195 3.83 17.00 2.10
CA ILE A 195 3.35 17.10 0.72
C ILE A 195 4.47 16.75 -0.28
N GLY A 196 5.66 17.35 -0.13
CA GLY A 196 6.79 17.12 -1.03
C GLY A 196 7.35 15.69 -1.04
N LYS A 197 7.03 14.86 -0.04
CA LYS A 197 7.48 13.46 0.02
C LYS A 197 6.71 12.54 -0.92
N VAL A 198 5.54 12.97 -1.40
CA VAL A 198 4.68 12.14 -2.27
C VAL A 198 5.29 11.91 -3.65
N GLY A 199 6.20 12.76 -4.10
CA GLY A 199 7.01 12.49 -5.29
C GLY A 199 7.79 11.17 -5.22
N GLU A 200 8.11 10.67 -4.01
CA GLU A 200 8.73 9.37 -3.82
C GLU A 200 7.79 8.23 -4.23
N ALA A 201 6.49 8.32 -3.94
CA ALA A 201 5.51 7.33 -4.38
C ALA A 201 5.40 7.27 -5.90
N ALA A 202 5.50 8.41 -6.58
CA ALA A 202 5.51 8.45 -8.05
C ALA A 202 6.76 7.78 -8.64
N ARG A 203 7.93 8.05 -8.05
CA ARG A 203 9.18 7.37 -8.45
C ARG A 203 9.13 5.88 -8.20
N ALA A 204 8.68 5.45 -7.02
CA ALA A 204 8.53 4.03 -6.68
C ALA A 204 7.54 3.32 -7.64
N ALA A 205 6.44 3.97 -8.03
CA ALA A 205 5.50 3.43 -9.01
C ALA A 205 6.17 3.14 -10.35
N LEU A 206 7.01 4.08 -10.85
CA LEU A 206 7.73 3.92 -12.12
C LEU A 206 8.81 2.86 -12.04
N GLU A 207 9.57 2.83 -10.95
CA GLU A 207 10.61 1.83 -10.70
C GLU A 207 10.01 0.41 -10.68
N MET A 208 8.93 0.21 -9.94
CA MET A 208 8.21 -1.07 -9.92
C MET A 208 7.62 -1.43 -11.29
N ALA A 209 7.14 -0.45 -12.05
CA ALA A 209 6.68 -0.68 -13.41
C ALA A 209 7.80 -1.15 -14.34
N ASP A 210 9.01 -0.65 -14.12
CA ASP A 210 10.20 -1.07 -14.87
C ASP A 210 10.61 -2.50 -14.50
N ILE A 211 10.74 -2.83 -13.22
CA ILE A 211 11.00 -4.19 -12.71
C ILE A 211 10.00 -5.18 -13.30
N PHE A 212 8.71 -4.88 -13.26
CA PHE A 212 7.67 -5.77 -13.79
C PHE A 212 7.74 -5.91 -15.31
N SER A 213 8.22 -4.89 -16.02
CA SER A 213 8.48 -4.96 -17.46
C SER A 213 9.61 -5.93 -17.76
N GLN A 214 10.70 -5.86 -17.00
CA GLN A 214 11.86 -6.75 -17.13
C GLN A 214 11.49 -8.21 -16.81
N VAL A 215 10.78 -8.46 -15.70
CA VAL A 215 10.29 -9.80 -15.33
C VAL A 215 9.40 -10.41 -16.42
N ARG A 216 8.50 -9.61 -17.02
CA ARG A 216 7.66 -10.07 -18.12
C ARG A 216 8.46 -10.36 -19.40
N ALA A 217 9.53 -9.60 -19.66
CA ALA A 217 10.42 -9.86 -20.79
C ALA A 217 11.19 -11.17 -20.61
N LEU A 218 11.72 -11.43 -19.43
CA LEU A 218 12.38 -12.70 -19.08
C LEU A 218 11.45 -13.90 -19.24
N ALA A 219 10.20 -13.80 -18.76
CA ALA A 219 9.21 -14.87 -18.90
C ALA A 219 8.81 -15.15 -20.35
N ARG A 220 8.95 -14.18 -21.28
CA ARG A 220 8.72 -14.37 -22.72
C ARG A 220 9.92 -15.02 -23.40
N ALA A 221 11.13 -14.66 -22.99
CA ALA A 221 12.36 -15.20 -23.56
C ALA A 221 12.61 -16.67 -23.18
N ALA A 222 11.99 -17.15 -22.11
CA ALA A 222 12.07 -18.54 -21.61
C ALA A 222 11.05 -19.51 -22.28
N ARG A 223 10.20 -19.02 -23.21
CA ARG A 223 9.22 -19.81 -23.99
C ARG A 223 9.73 -20.09 -25.38
#